data_dfc55e524d2bcb6a8debb029c9cb9a80
#
_entry.id   dfc55e524d2bcb6a8debb029c9cb9a80
#
_cell.length_a   1.000
_cell.length_b   1.000
_cell.length_c   1.000
_cell.angle_alpha   90.00
_cell.angle_beta   90.00
_cell.angle_gamma   90.00
#
_symmetry.space_group_name_H-M   'P 1'
#
loop_
_entity.id
_entity.type
_entity.pdbx_description
1 polymer ?
#
loop_
_entity_poly.entity_id
_entity_poly.type
_entity_poly.pdbx_seq_one_letter_code
_entity_poly.pdbx_strand_id
1 'polypeptide(L)' 'MIKCPILESNIDEGLCVTVVDASEGCIKPDLLSKEITDNPRWKEICQRCQYHNN' A
#
# COMPACT_ATOMS: atom_id res chain seq x y z
N MET A 1 -9.96 3.68 -10.27
CA MET A 1 -8.56 3.59 -9.83
C MET A 1 -8.34 4.48 -8.62
N ILE A 2 -7.39 4.13 -7.80
CA ILE A 2 -7.13 4.81 -6.53
C ILE A 2 -5.74 5.41 -6.56
N LYS A 3 -5.61 6.68 -6.16
CA LYS A 3 -4.30 7.29 -6.08
C LYS A 3 -3.59 6.83 -4.83
N CYS A 4 -2.48 6.15 -5.01
CA CYS A 4 -1.68 5.64 -3.89
C CYS A 4 -0.67 6.71 -3.44
N PRO A 5 -0.73 7.16 -2.18
CA PRO A 5 0.19 8.19 -1.71
C PRO A 5 1.64 7.70 -1.64
N ILE A 6 1.86 6.39 -1.58
CA ILE A 6 3.21 5.84 -1.57
C ILE A 6 3.87 6.02 -2.93
N LEU A 7 3.13 5.67 -4.00
CA LEU A 7 3.64 5.75 -5.37
C LEU A 7 3.32 7.08 -6.04
N GLU A 8 2.44 7.87 -5.43
CA GLU A 8 1.95 9.13 -5.98
C GLU A 8 1.36 8.96 -7.38
N SER A 9 0.78 7.78 -7.64
CA SER A 9 0.16 7.46 -8.91
C SER A 9 -1.05 6.58 -8.70
N ASN A 10 -1.87 6.46 -9.75
CA ASN A 10 -3.08 5.65 -9.67
C ASN A 10 -2.73 4.16 -9.73
N ILE A 11 -3.36 3.39 -8.85
CA ILE A 11 -3.24 1.93 -8.82
C ILE A 11 -4.64 1.33 -8.82
N ASP A 12 -4.75 0.05 -9.16
CA ASP A 12 -6.06 -0.59 -9.09
C ASP A 12 -6.40 -0.97 -7.66
N GLU A 13 -7.69 -1.24 -7.43
CA GLU A 13 -8.19 -1.55 -6.10
C GLU A 13 -7.57 -2.82 -5.52
N GLY A 14 -7.30 -3.81 -6.37
CA GLY A 14 -6.68 -5.05 -5.93
C GLY A 14 -5.30 -4.82 -5.34
N LEU A 15 -4.50 -3.97 -5.98
CA LEU A 15 -3.18 -3.64 -5.46
C LEU A 15 -3.31 -2.85 -4.15
N CYS A 16 -4.26 -1.94 -4.08
CA CYS A 16 -4.48 -1.17 -2.86
C CYS A 16 -4.81 -2.09 -1.68
N VAL A 17 -5.71 -3.06 -1.88
CA VAL A 17 -6.05 -4.03 -0.84
C VAL A 17 -4.83 -4.84 -0.43
N THR A 18 -4.02 -5.25 -1.40
CA THR A 18 -2.81 -6.02 -1.12
C THR A 18 -1.84 -5.21 -0.24
N VAL A 19 -1.66 -3.93 -0.55
CA VAL A 19 -0.79 -3.06 0.24
C VAL A 19 -1.34 -2.89 1.65
N VAL A 20 -2.64 -2.72 1.79
CA VAL A 20 -3.29 -2.59 3.11
C VAL A 20 -3.05 -3.86 3.94
N ASP A 21 -3.28 -5.02 3.34
CA ASP A 21 -3.07 -6.30 4.04
C ASP A 21 -1.62 -6.45 4.48
N ALA A 22 -0.67 -6.08 3.62
CA ALA A 22 0.74 -6.16 3.97
C ALA A 22 1.09 -5.18 5.09
N SER A 23 0.49 -3.99 5.09
CA SER A 23 0.77 -3.00 6.14
C SER A 23 0.25 -3.46 7.51
N GLU A 24 -0.79 -4.28 7.51
CA GLU A 24 -1.36 -4.83 8.74
C GLU A 24 -0.73 -6.16 9.15
N GLY A 25 0.20 -6.66 8.36
CA GLY A 25 0.88 -7.91 8.65
C GLY A 25 0.12 -9.16 8.24
N CYS A 26 -0.95 -9.02 7.47
CA CYS A 26 -1.74 -10.16 7.00
C CYS A 26 -1.00 -10.96 5.94
N ILE A 27 -0.16 -10.31 5.15
CA ILE A 27 0.65 -10.96 4.12
C ILE A 27 2.07 -10.41 4.19
N LYS A 28 2.99 -11.12 3.53
CA LYS A 28 4.39 -10.70 3.52
C LYS A 28 4.60 -9.52 2.58
N PRO A 29 5.39 -8.51 2.99
CA PRO A 29 5.69 -7.37 2.12
C PRO A 29 6.42 -7.76 0.83
N ASP A 30 7.06 -8.91 0.80
CA ASP A 30 7.76 -9.40 -0.39
C ASP A 30 6.84 -9.55 -1.60
N LEU A 31 5.52 -9.67 -1.36
CA LEU A 31 4.54 -9.77 -2.42
C LEU A 31 4.27 -8.42 -3.10
N LEU A 32 4.74 -7.33 -2.50
CA LEU A 32 4.57 -5.99 -3.05
C LEU A 32 5.69 -5.66 -4.02
N SER A 33 5.43 -4.71 -4.92
CA SER A 33 6.48 -4.22 -5.81
C SER A 33 7.54 -3.48 -5.01
N LYS A 34 8.76 -3.45 -5.55
CA LYS A 34 9.87 -2.77 -4.89
C LYS A 34 9.60 -1.28 -4.75
N GLU A 35 8.84 -0.70 -5.68
CA GLU A 35 8.51 0.72 -5.63
C GLU A 35 7.81 1.09 -4.34
N ILE A 36 7.00 0.17 -3.81
CA ILE A 36 6.30 0.38 -2.56
C ILE A 36 7.23 0.15 -1.38
N THR A 37 7.91 -0.99 -1.35
CA THR A 37 8.75 -1.36 -0.22
C THR A 37 10.05 -0.54 -0.12
N ASP A 38 10.44 0.11 -1.21
CA ASP A 38 11.59 1.01 -1.22
C ASP A 38 11.38 2.22 -0.32
N ASN A 39 10.14 2.62 -0.12
CA ASN A 39 9.82 3.71 0.79
C ASN A 39 9.81 3.18 2.22
N PRO A 40 10.73 3.61 3.09
CA PRO A 40 10.81 3.07 4.45
C PRO A 40 9.58 3.36 5.29
N ARG A 41 8.75 4.30 4.87
CA ARG A 41 7.53 4.67 5.57
C ARG A 41 6.27 4.18 4.86
N TRP A 42 6.40 3.25 3.94
CA TRP A 42 5.25 2.83 3.16
C TRP A 42 4.09 2.31 4.04
N LYS A 43 4.41 1.63 5.13
CA LYS A 43 3.37 1.15 6.05
C LYS A 43 2.63 2.31 6.71
N GLU A 44 3.38 3.29 7.19
CA GLU A 44 2.80 4.46 7.84
C GLU A 44 1.95 5.27 6.87
N ILE A 45 2.47 5.47 5.66
CA ILE A 45 1.73 6.20 4.62
C ILE A 45 0.44 5.48 4.28
N CYS A 46 0.50 4.15 4.12
CA CYS A 46 -0.67 3.35 3.81
C CYS A 46 -1.71 3.43 4.93
N GLN A 47 -1.27 3.38 6.17
CA GLN A 47 -2.18 3.44 7.31
C GLN A 47 -2.89 4.79 7.42
N ARG A 48 -2.29 5.84 6.89
CA ARG A 48 -2.89 7.17 6.88
C ARG A 48 -3.70 7.45 5.62
N CYS A 49 -3.69 6.53 4.69
CA CYS A 49 -4.43 6.69 3.45
C CYS A 49 -5.92 6.62 3.71
N GLN A 50 -6.70 7.49 3.06
CA GLN A 50 -8.14 7.52 3.24
C GLN A 50 -8.83 6.23 2.80
N TYR A 51 -8.17 5.43 1.98
CA TYR A 51 -8.70 4.15 1.51
C TYR A 51 -8.33 2.98 2.40
N HIS A 52 -7.50 3.22 3.41
CA HIS A 52 -7.12 2.18 4.35
C HIS A 52 -8.30 1.86 5.26
N ASN A 53 -8.48 0.61 5.57
CA ASN A 53 -9.44 0.19 6.58
C ASN A 53 -10.90 0.51 6.24
N ASN A 54 -11.29 0.25 5.04
CA ASN A 54 -12.70 0.40 4.66
C ASN A 54 -13.58 -0.73 5.14
#